data_cbb6520b8258b6eb1f2295f5eba09cf2
#
_entry.id   cbb6520b8258b6eb1f2295f5eba09cf2
#
_cell.length_a   1.000
_cell.length_b   1.000
_cell.length_c   1.000
_cell.angle_alpha   90.00
_cell.angle_beta   90.00
_cell.angle_gamma   90.00
#
_symmetry.space_group_name_H-M   'P 1'
#
loop_
_entity.id
_entity.type
_entity.pdbx_description
1 polymer ?
#
loop_
_entity_poly.entity_id
_entity_poly.type
_entity_poly.pdbx_seq_one_letter_code
_entity_poly.pdbx_strand_id
1 'polypeptide(L)'
;SVNTLNEYMRSESKDTLDKELADWMHICGIAVRMVLPDEAGEEDGSPASIYTLDPRAAFCIYHSGVGQKKVAGVLEQVDEEGQPYFCVYTPKWYFEVQNGQITKQEARTIPYIPIVEYVNNDARMGAFEPVIPILNAINMIESNRLDSIQDFVNAFDVFQNCELENGQYKELAKGGMAITIKSVQPGMEAKVYRIASELNQTNTQTIVDDLEDAYLTICGMPNRNGGSSTSDTGQAVIYRDGWSSAESRAKDTEKTWERSEREFLRLVLYICRETGDLGLQLSDIKPEFTRKNLSNIQSKAQVLAEMLNNSKIHPKLAFQYSGLFSDPEEAYRISSQYAEEQQRKMERSLRDELNTNRDTNITVEERNNDVSVSE
;
A
#
# COMPACT_ATOMS: atom_id res chain seq x y z
N SER A 1 23.14 -17.07 -1.29
CA SER A 1 22.08 -17.38 -0.31
C SER A 1 20.87 -16.44 -0.48
N VAL A 2 19.74 -16.71 0.16
CA VAL A 2 18.58 -15.79 0.17
C VAL A 2 18.96 -14.44 0.77
N ASN A 3 19.83 -14.44 1.79
CA ASN A 3 20.32 -13.20 2.40
C ASN A 3 21.10 -12.33 1.40
N THR A 4 21.94 -12.91 0.58
CA THR A 4 22.68 -12.20 -0.48
C THR A 4 21.73 -11.59 -1.51
N LEU A 5 20.68 -12.34 -1.90
CA LEU A 5 19.64 -11.80 -2.78
C LEU A 5 18.90 -10.60 -2.12
N ASN A 6 18.59 -10.70 -0.83
CA ASN A 6 17.98 -9.59 -0.10
C ASN A 6 18.91 -8.37 0.00
N GLU A 7 20.22 -8.57 0.10
CA GLU A 7 21.22 -7.49 0.06
C GLU A 7 21.22 -6.81 -1.30
N TYR A 8 21.22 -7.57 -2.40
CA TYR A 8 21.08 -7.01 -3.76
C TYR A 8 19.78 -6.22 -3.94
N MET A 9 18.66 -6.73 -3.42
CA MET A 9 17.38 -5.98 -3.46
C MET A 9 17.44 -4.66 -2.67
N ARG A 10 18.19 -4.62 -1.57
CA ARG A 10 18.39 -3.41 -0.77
C ARG A 10 19.31 -2.42 -1.46
N SER A 11 20.44 -2.86 -2.08
CA SER A 11 21.32 -1.98 -2.83
C SER A 11 20.59 -1.27 -3.96
N GLU A 12 19.67 -1.97 -4.64
CA GLU A 12 18.80 -1.40 -5.67
C GLU A 12 17.61 -0.57 -5.13
N SER A 13 17.52 -0.38 -3.81
CA SER A 13 16.40 0.34 -3.18
C SER A 13 15.03 -0.19 -3.58
N LYS A 14 14.90 -1.52 -3.71
CA LYS A 14 13.68 -2.18 -4.21
C LYS A 14 12.43 -1.75 -3.44
N ASP A 15 12.51 -1.52 -2.14
CA ASP A 15 11.38 -1.08 -1.32
C ASP A 15 10.77 0.26 -1.81
N THR A 16 11.64 1.19 -2.24
CA THR A 16 11.20 2.47 -2.82
C THR A 16 10.58 2.27 -4.19
N LEU A 17 11.22 1.45 -5.02
CA LEU A 17 10.73 1.10 -6.36
C LEU A 17 9.41 0.30 -6.29
N ASP A 18 9.22 -0.54 -5.28
CA ASP A 18 7.97 -1.27 -5.04
C ASP A 18 6.82 -0.32 -4.67
N LYS A 19 7.10 0.73 -3.89
CA LYS A 19 6.12 1.76 -3.58
C LYS A 19 5.69 2.51 -4.83
N GLU A 20 6.65 2.97 -5.64
CA GLU A 20 6.37 3.66 -6.90
C GLU A 20 5.58 2.76 -7.86
N LEU A 21 5.96 1.48 -7.96
CA LEU A 21 5.26 0.48 -8.76
C LEU A 21 3.81 0.30 -8.29
N ALA A 22 3.58 0.25 -6.97
CA ALA A 22 2.24 0.15 -6.40
C ALA A 22 1.39 1.39 -6.68
N ASP A 23 1.99 2.59 -6.61
CA ASP A 23 1.30 3.84 -6.95
C ASP A 23 0.84 3.83 -8.41
N TRP A 24 1.71 3.47 -9.36
CA TRP A 24 1.34 3.33 -10.77
C TRP A 24 0.26 2.26 -10.98
N MET A 25 0.38 1.12 -10.33
CA MET A 25 -0.60 0.04 -10.44
C MET A 25 -2.00 0.48 -9.96
N HIS A 26 -2.08 1.27 -8.89
CA HIS A 26 -3.35 1.79 -8.39
C HIS A 26 -3.91 2.92 -9.24
N ILE A 27 -3.06 3.75 -9.85
CA ILE A 27 -3.49 4.85 -10.71
C ILE A 27 -3.91 4.33 -12.10
N CYS A 28 -3.05 3.57 -12.77
CA CYS A 28 -3.22 3.16 -14.16
C CYS A 28 -3.81 1.76 -14.33
N GLY A 29 -4.01 1.00 -13.23
CA GLY A 29 -4.42 -0.40 -13.28
C GLY A 29 -3.30 -1.37 -13.63
N ILE A 30 -2.20 -0.86 -14.17
CA ILE A 30 -0.96 -1.57 -14.48
C ILE A 30 0.25 -0.75 -14.02
N ALA A 31 1.33 -1.46 -13.71
CA ALA A 31 2.65 -0.87 -13.52
C ALA A 31 3.69 -1.71 -14.24
N VAL A 32 4.82 -1.14 -14.55
CA VAL A 32 5.84 -1.79 -15.37
C VAL A 32 7.20 -1.68 -14.70
N ARG A 33 7.88 -2.81 -14.60
CA ARG A 33 9.25 -2.91 -14.06
C ARG A 33 10.18 -3.42 -15.15
N MET A 34 11.39 -2.87 -15.20
CA MET A 34 12.45 -3.34 -16.07
C MET A 34 13.63 -3.83 -15.25
N VAL A 35 14.24 -4.92 -15.69
CA VAL A 35 15.45 -5.50 -15.09
C VAL A 35 16.51 -5.66 -16.18
N LEU A 36 17.65 -5.07 -15.96
CA LEU A 36 18.81 -5.18 -16.86
C LEU A 36 20.02 -5.71 -16.09
N PRO A 37 20.99 -6.36 -16.75
CA PRO A 37 22.28 -6.61 -16.16
C PRO A 37 22.94 -5.27 -15.81
N ASP A 38 23.62 -5.20 -14.67
CA ASP A 38 24.44 -4.05 -14.35
C ASP A 38 25.72 -4.09 -15.19
N GLU A 39 25.95 -3.03 -15.98
CA GLU A 39 27.15 -2.89 -16.82
C GLU A 39 28.33 -2.27 -16.05
N ALA A 40 28.06 -1.59 -14.95
CA ALA A 40 29.07 -0.82 -14.23
C ALA A 40 29.98 -1.70 -13.34
N GLY A 41 29.51 -2.89 -12.93
CA GLY A 41 30.31 -3.86 -12.17
C GLY A 41 30.90 -3.29 -10.90
N GLU A 42 30.10 -2.57 -10.09
CA GLU A 42 30.54 -2.15 -8.77
C GLU A 42 30.89 -3.39 -7.94
N GLU A 43 32.09 -3.41 -7.32
CA GLU A 43 32.60 -4.58 -6.60
C GLU A 43 31.67 -5.12 -5.53
N ASP A 44 30.76 -4.29 -4.98
CA ASP A 44 29.78 -4.64 -3.94
C ASP A 44 28.32 -4.44 -4.39
N GLY A 45 28.05 -4.18 -5.67
CA GLY A 45 26.75 -3.89 -6.23
C GLY A 45 25.92 -5.12 -6.58
N SER A 46 24.63 -4.90 -6.86
CA SER A 46 23.76 -5.91 -7.44
C SER A 46 24.16 -6.19 -8.89
N PRO A 47 24.23 -7.47 -9.32
CA PRO A 47 24.50 -7.79 -10.73
C PRO A 47 23.35 -7.42 -11.67
N ALA A 48 22.23 -6.96 -11.15
CA ALA A 48 21.05 -6.57 -11.89
C ALA A 48 20.52 -5.23 -11.42
N SER A 49 20.31 -4.31 -12.35
CA SER A 49 19.69 -3.01 -12.12
C SER A 49 18.17 -3.09 -12.29
N ILE A 50 17.43 -2.45 -11.40
CA ILE A 50 15.97 -2.49 -11.33
C ILE A 50 15.41 -1.08 -11.59
N TYR A 51 14.44 -0.99 -12.49
CA TYR A 51 13.80 0.27 -12.86
C TYR A 51 12.29 0.15 -12.79
N THR A 52 11.60 1.14 -12.23
CA THR A 52 10.16 1.33 -12.40
C THR A 52 9.95 2.24 -13.62
N LEU A 53 9.13 1.80 -14.55
CA LEU A 53 8.85 2.52 -15.79
C LEU A 53 7.45 3.15 -15.74
N ASP A 54 7.30 4.30 -16.39
CA ASP A 54 5.98 4.91 -16.60
C ASP A 54 5.12 4.00 -17.48
N PRO A 55 3.98 3.48 -16.99
CA PRO A 55 3.11 2.58 -17.75
C PRO A 55 2.45 3.24 -18.97
N ARG A 56 2.56 4.57 -19.12
CA ARG A 56 2.11 5.28 -20.32
C ARG A 56 3.12 5.15 -21.47
N ALA A 57 4.39 4.94 -21.14
CA ALA A 57 5.49 4.80 -22.10
C ALA A 57 6.00 3.35 -22.22
N ALA A 58 5.60 2.43 -21.32
CA ALA A 58 6.06 1.04 -21.33
C ALA A 58 4.89 0.06 -21.23
N PHE A 59 4.91 -1.01 -22.05
CA PHE A 59 3.87 -2.02 -22.04
C PHE A 59 4.36 -3.37 -22.53
N CYS A 60 3.59 -4.42 -22.26
CA CYS A 60 3.87 -5.76 -22.73
C CYS A 60 2.89 -6.18 -23.82
N ILE A 61 3.39 -6.89 -24.85
CA ILE A 61 2.61 -7.48 -25.92
C ILE A 61 2.42 -8.97 -25.62
N TYR A 62 1.17 -9.42 -25.68
CA TYR A 62 0.78 -10.80 -25.43
C TYR A 62 0.23 -11.47 -26.67
N HIS A 63 0.46 -12.77 -26.78
CA HIS A 63 -0.15 -13.59 -27.84
C HIS A 63 -1.66 -13.72 -27.59
N SER A 64 -2.45 -13.65 -28.66
CA SER A 64 -3.92 -13.74 -28.60
C SER A 64 -4.47 -15.14 -28.33
N GLY A 65 -3.62 -16.17 -28.33
CA GLY A 65 -3.99 -17.56 -28.08
C GLY A 65 -4.16 -17.92 -26.63
N VAL A 66 -4.54 -19.18 -26.39
CA VAL A 66 -4.70 -19.75 -25.05
C VAL A 66 -3.41 -19.56 -24.23
N GLY A 67 -3.55 -19.04 -23.00
CA GLY A 67 -2.45 -18.80 -22.08
C GLY A 67 -1.76 -17.45 -22.25
N GLN A 68 -2.12 -16.63 -23.23
CA GLN A 68 -1.68 -15.24 -23.43
C GLN A 68 -0.21 -15.01 -23.07
N LYS A 69 0.69 -15.80 -23.70
CA LYS A 69 2.13 -15.69 -23.42
C LYS A 69 2.66 -14.33 -23.87
N LYS A 70 3.49 -13.71 -23.05
CA LYS A 70 4.20 -12.49 -23.39
C LYS A 70 5.17 -12.76 -24.56
N VAL A 71 5.08 -11.95 -25.61
CA VAL A 71 5.91 -12.05 -26.81
C VAL A 71 6.91 -10.93 -26.94
N ALA A 72 6.60 -9.74 -26.41
CA ALA A 72 7.51 -8.62 -26.38
C ALA A 72 7.22 -7.69 -25.20
N GLY A 73 8.22 -6.94 -24.79
CA GLY A 73 8.12 -5.76 -23.94
C GLY A 73 8.54 -4.55 -24.77
N VAL A 74 7.83 -3.45 -24.62
CA VAL A 74 8.05 -2.21 -25.38
C VAL A 74 8.23 -1.06 -24.43
N LEU A 75 9.23 -0.21 -24.72
CA LEU A 75 9.50 1.04 -24.02
C LEU A 75 9.63 2.16 -25.05
N GLU A 76 8.82 3.19 -24.92
CA GLU A 76 8.95 4.42 -25.68
C GLU A 76 10.05 5.30 -25.09
N GLN A 77 10.94 5.79 -25.92
CA GLN A 77 11.99 6.73 -25.58
C GLN A 77 12.04 7.87 -26.59
N VAL A 78 12.77 8.92 -26.29
CA VAL A 78 13.03 10.02 -27.20
C VAL A 78 14.51 10.08 -27.54
N ASP A 79 14.83 10.36 -28.80
CA ASP A 79 16.21 10.58 -29.24
C ASP A 79 16.72 11.97 -28.85
N GLU A 80 17.96 12.27 -29.19
CA GLU A 80 18.59 13.56 -28.90
C GLU A 80 17.88 14.75 -29.61
N GLU A 81 17.13 14.46 -30.66
CA GLU A 81 16.34 15.44 -31.44
C GLU A 81 14.90 15.59 -30.91
N GLY A 82 14.54 14.83 -29.85
CA GLY A 82 13.20 14.81 -29.25
C GLY A 82 12.18 14.02 -30.04
N GLN A 83 12.61 13.15 -30.98
CA GLN A 83 11.69 12.29 -31.73
C GLN A 83 11.46 10.97 -30.99
N PRO A 84 10.20 10.47 -30.91
CA PRO A 84 9.92 9.21 -30.23
C PRO A 84 10.41 8.03 -31.04
N TYR A 85 10.95 7.04 -30.34
CA TYR A 85 11.27 5.71 -30.86
C TYR A 85 10.90 4.63 -29.84
N PHE A 86 10.71 3.42 -30.32
CA PHE A 86 10.29 2.29 -29.48
C PHE A 86 11.44 1.28 -29.35
N CYS A 87 11.83 0.99 -28.11
CA CYS A 87 12.70 -0.12 -27.76
C CYS A 87 11.85 -1.39 -27.58
N VAL A 88 12.02 -2.36 -28.44
CA VAL A 88 11.24 -3.61 -28.44
C VAL A 88 12.11 -4.78 -28.03
N TYR A 89 11.79 -5.39 -26.90
CA TYR A 89 12.49 -6.53 -26.33
C TYR A 89 11.71 -7.81 -26.57
N THR A 90 12.25 -8.72 -27.34
CA THR A 90 11.76 -10.10 -27.49
C THR A 90 12.68 -11.09 -26.77
N PRO A 91 12.38 -12.38 -26.63
CA PRO A 91 13.29 -13.33 -26.01
C PRO A 91 14.65 -13.49 -26.73
N LYS A 92 14.71 -13.17 -28.03
CA LYS A 92 15.90 -13.39 -28.85
C LYS A 92 16.51 -12.10 -29.39
N TRP A 93 15.70 -11.07 -29.57
CA TRP A 93 16.11 -9.86 -30.28
C TRP A 93 15.72 -8.62 -29.53
N TYR A 94 16.53 -7.59 -29.65
CA TYR A 94 16.26 -6.20 -29.36
C TYR A 94 16.11 -5.44 -30.65
N PHE A 95 15.09 -4.59 -30.73
CA PHE A 95 14.85 -3.71 -31.88
C PHE A 95 14.65 -2.28 -31.40
N GLU A 96 15.15 -1.33 -32.19
CA GLU A 96 14.69 0.05 -32.14
C GLU A 96 13.82 0.30 -33.37
N VAL A 97 12.64 0.89 -33.14
CA VAL A 97 11.66 1.17 -34.16
C VAL A 97 11.31 2.63 -34.15
N GLN A 98 11.59 3.33 -35.26
CA GLN A 98 11.27 4.74 -35.41
C GLN A 98 10.49 4.94 -36.72
N ASN A 99 9.39 5.69 -36.68
CA ASN A 99 8.55 5.95 -37.85
C ASN A 99 8.05 4.65 -38.57
N GLY A 100 7.85 3.57 -37.79
CA GLY A 100 7.43 2.28 -38.34
C GLY A 100 8.51 1.46 -39.03
N GLN A 101 9.77 1.90 -38.95
CA GLN A 101 10.93 1.18 -39.51
C GLN A 101 11.89 0.74 -38.40
N ILE A 102 12.46 -0.45 -38.59
CA ILE A 102 13.51 -0.94 -37.68
C ILE A 102 14.80 -0.19 -38.01
N THR A 103 15.28 0.61 -37.06
CA THR A 103 16.54 1.36 -37.15
C THR A 103 17.72 0.59 -36.61
N LYS A 104 17.47 -0.30 -35.60
CA LYS A 104 18.50 -1.13 -34.99
C LYS A 104 17.94 -2.51 -34.67
N GLN A 105 18.81 -3.54 -34.83
CA GLN A 105 18.48 -4.92 -34.43
C GLN A 105 19.72 -5.56 -33.83
N GLU A 106 19.59 -6.11 -32.63
CA GLU A 106 20.65 -6.79 -31.89
C GLU A 106 20.17 -8.13 -31.34
N ALA A 107 21.04 -9.14 -31.33
CA ALA A 107 20.75 -10.40 -30.68
C ALA A 107 20.92 -10.26 -29.16
N ARG A 108 19.97 -10.82 -28.40
CA ARG A 108 20.00 -10.80 -26.94
C ARG A 108 20.57 -12.10 -26.39
N THR A 109 21.41 -11.98 -25.36
CA THR A 109 21.96 -13.12 -24.61
C THR A 109 20.97 -13.64 -23.57
N ILE A 110 20.19 -12.75 -22.95
CA ILE A 110 19.19 -13.10 -21.93
C ILE A 110 17.89 -13.54 -22.62
N PRO A 111 17.45 -14.82 -22.45
CA PRO A 111 16.30 -15.38 -23.18
C PRO A 111 14.94 -14.96 -22.56
N TYR A 112 14.93 -14.02 -21.65
CA TYR A 112 13.74 -13.48 -20.99
C TYR A 112 13.51 -12.03 -21.39
N ILE A 113 12.24 -11.63 -21.52
CA ILE A 113 11.86 -10.24 -21.77
C ILE A 113 12.13 -9.44 -20.49
N PRO A 114 12.93 -8.34 -20.52
CA PRO A 114 13.36 -7.62 -19.33
C PRO A 114 12.25 -6.78 -18.68
N ILE A 115 11.11 -6.66 -19.35
CA ILE A 115 9.96 -5.86 -18.92
C ILE A 115 8.91 -6.78 -18.29
N VAL A 116 8.53 -6.50 -17.04
CA VAL A 116 7.53 -7.23 -16.27
C VAL A 116 6.36 -6.31 -15.95
N GLU A 117 5.15 -6.76 -16.28
CA GLU A 117 3.90 -6.06 -16.01
C GLU A 117 3.32 -6.53 -14.67
N TYR A 118 2.91 -5.57 -13.83
CA TYR A 118 2.16 -5.78 -12.60
C TYR A 118 0.76 -5.25 -12.80
N VAL A 119 -0.25 -6.07 -12.52
CA VAL A 119 -1.65 -5.71 -12.73
C VAL A 119 -2.39 -5.61 -11.42
N ASN A 120 -3.21 -4.58 -11.28
CA ASN A 120 -4.04 -4.37 -10.10
C ASN A 120 -5.16 -5.44 -10.01
N ASN A 121 -5.72 -5.80 -11.15
CA ASN A 121 -6.77 -6.80 -11.30
C ASN A 121 -6.78 -7.36 -12.73
N ASP A 122 -7.57 -8.41 -12.98
CA ASP A 122 -7.65 -9.04 -14.31
C ASP A 122 -8.20 -8.10 -15.39
N ALA A 123 -9.01 -7.10 -15.02
CA ALA A 123 -9.53 -6.09 -15.93
C ALA A 123 -8.52 -4.96 -16.25
N ARG A 124 -7.35 -4.94 -15.57
CA ARG A 124 -6.34 -3.88 -15.68
C ARG A 124 -6.87 -2.48 -15.37
N MET A 125 -7.82 -2.39 -14.45
CA MET A 125 -8.43 -1.13 -14.02
C MET A 125 -7.74 -0.57 -12.79
N GLY A 126 -7.58 0.75 -12.74
CA GLY A 126 -7.09 1.49 -11.58
C GLY A 126 -8.00 1.29 -10.37
N ALA A 127 -7.47 1.59 -9.17
CA ALA A 127 -8.18 1.38 -7.92
C ALA A 127 -9.45 2.24 -7.78
N PHE A 128 -9.44 3.45 -8.36
CA PHE A 128 -10.54 4.41 -8.32
C PHE A 128 -11.28 4.58 -9.67
N GLU A 129 -10.82 3.93 -10.72
CA GLU A 129 -11.39 4.05 -12.07
C GLU A 129 -12.89 3.71 -12.10
N PRO A 130 -13.40 2.66 -11.40
CA PRO A 130 -14.83 2.35 -11.37
C PRO A 130 -15.70 3.44 -10.73
N VAL A 131 -15.11 4.33 -9.91
CA VAL A 131 -15.83 5.37 -9.16
C VAL A 131 -15.65 6.77 -9.74
N ILE A 132 -14.93 6.94 -10.84
CA ILE A 132 -14.77 8.25 -11.52
C ILE A 132 -16.11 8.95 -11.77
N PRO A 133 -17.20 8.27 -12.22
CA PRO A 133 -18.50 8.92 -12.39
C PRO A 133 -19.06 9.49 -11.09
N ILE A 134 -18.85 8.82 -9.95
CA ILE A 134 -19.29 9.29 -8.63
C ILE A 134 -18.48 10.50 -8.21
N LEU A 135 -17.14 10.47 -8.38
CA LEU A 135 -16.25 11.58 -8.08
C LEU A 135 -16.59 12.83 -8.92
N ASN A 136 -16.94 12.65 -10.19
CA ASN A 136 -17.40 13.71 -11.06
C ASN A 136 -18.75 14.31 -10.59
N ALA A 137 -19.66 13.47 -10.11
CA ALA A 137 -20.93 13.94 -9.54
C ALA A 137 -20.70 14.79 -8.27
N ILE A 138 -19.82 14.36 -7.37
CA ILE A 138 -19.42 15.13 -6.18
C ILE A 138 -18.82 16.47 -6.59
N ASN A 139 -17.87 16.48 -7.52
CA ASN A 139 -17.24 17.72 -8.02
C ASN A 139 -18.28 18.69 -8.60
N MET A 140 -19.26 18.18 -9.35
CA MET A 140 -20.33 18.99 -9.91
C MET A 140 -21.24 19.56 -8.81
N ILE A 141 -21.59 18.77 -7.82
CA ILE A 141 -22.44 19.21 -6.68
C ILE A 141 -21.70 20.29 -5.88
N GLU A 142 -20.41 20.08 -5.56
CA GLU A 142 -19.63 21.06 -4.81
C GLU A 142 -19.40 22.35 -5.60
N SER A 143 -19.18 22.28 -6.91
CA SER A 143 -19.10 23.47 -7.77
C SER A 143 -20.41 24.25 -7.78
N ASN A 144 -21.55 23.58 -7.97
CA ASN A 144 -22.88 24.21 -7.93
C ASN A 144 -23.17 24.81 -6.54
N ARG A 145 -22.69 24.18 -5.49
CA ARG A 145 -22.82 24.67 -4.11
C ARG A 145 -22.06 25.97 -3.91
N LEU A 146 -20.85 26.07 -4.43
CA LEU A 146 -20.04 27.32 -4.42
C LEU A 146 -20.73 28.42 -5.22
N ASP A 147 -21.21 28.11 -6.43
CA ASP A 147 -21.95 29.05 -7.28
C ASP A 147 -23.23 29.56 -6.58
N SER A 148 -23.97 28.65 -5.93
CA SER A 148 -25.17 29.00 -5.17
C SER A 148 -24.88 29.93 -3.99
N ILE A 149 -23.75 29.77 -3.30
CA ILE A 149 -23.29 30.68 -2.24
C ILE A 149 -23.00 32.04 -2.82
N GLN A 150 -22.33 32.09 -3.97
CA GLN A 150 -22.02 33.34 -4.67
C GLN A 150 -23.31 34.08 -5.14
N ASP A 151 -24.27 33.33 -5.68
CA ASP A 151 -25.57 33.88 -6.10
C ASP A 151 -26.40 34.37 -4.91
N PHE A 152 -26.30 33.67 -3.74
CA PHE A 152 -26.94 34.14 -2.52
C PHE A 152 -26.38 35.50 -2.06
N VAL A 153 -25.08 35.70 -2.17
CA VAL A 153 -24.42 36.99 -1.88
C VAL A 153 -24.85 38.06 -2.87
N ASN A 154 -25.09 37.70 -4.13
CA ASN A 154 -25.53 38.60 -5.23
C ASN A 154 -27.05 38.66 -5.37
N ALA A 155 -27.83 38.33 -4.34
CA ALA A 155 -29.29 38.33 -4.35
C ALA A 155 -29.89 39.65 -4.87
N PHE A 156 -30.99 39.54 -5.61
CA PHE A 156 -31.71 40.67 -6.16
C PHE A 156 -32.66 41.30 -5.14
N ASP A 157 -32.54 42.65 -4.98
CA ASP A 157 -33.53 43.40 -4.22
C ASP A 157 -34.68 43.82 -5.16
N VAL A 158 -35.90 43.40 -4.83
CA VAL A 158 -37.10 43.69 -5.59
C VAL A 158 -37.87 44.79 -4.88
N PHE A 159 -38.12 45.86 -5.60
CA PHE A 159 -38.91 47.01 -5.15
C PHE A 159 -40.28 46.98 -5.80
N GLN A 160 -41.30 46.70 -5.02
CA GLN A 160 -42.66 46.66 -5.49
C GLN A 160 -43.41 47.86 -4.97
N ASN A 161 -43.99 48.66 -5.89
CA ASN A 161 -44.70 49.87 -5.57
C ASN A 161 -43.92 50.88 -4.70
N CYS A 162 -42.62 50.99 -4.93
CA CYS A 162 -41.70 51.81 -4.16
C CYS A 162 -40.99 52.85 -5.07
N GLU A 163 -40.84 54.05 -4.54
CA GLU A 163 -39.96 55.09 -5.12
C GLU A 163 -38.80 55.30 -4.16
N LEU A 164 -37.58 55.17 -4.71
CA LEU A 164 -36.33 55.42 -4.03
C LEU A 164 -35.80 56.80 -4.36
N GLU A 165 -35.40 57.57 -3.37
CA GLU A 165 -34.76 58.87 -3.61
C GLU A 165 -33.38 58.70 -4.27
N ASN A 166 -32.98 59.62 -5.12
CA ASN A 166 -31.69 59.63 -5.81
C ASN A 166 -30.53 59.57 -4.83
N GLY A 167 -29.79 58.46 -4.79
CA GLY A 167 -28.66 58.20 -3.89
C GLY A 167 -28.85 56.98 -3.00
N GLN A 168 -30.06 56.69 -2.56
CA GLN A 168 -30.35 55.54 -1.68
C GLN A 168 -30.02 54.20 -2.35
N TYR A 169 -30.17 54.10 -3.68
CA TYR A 169 -29.81 52.88 -4.43
C TYR A 169 -28.30 52.57 -4.36
N LYS A 170 -27.45 53.60 -4.37
CA LYS A 170 -25.98 53.42 -4.24
C LYS A 170 -25.55 53.03 -2.83
N GLU A 171 -26.29 53.42 -1.82
CA GLU A 171 -26.03 53.09 -0.43
C GLU A 171 -26.52 51.68 -0.10
N LEU A 172 -27.65 51.25 -0.68
CA LEU A 172 -28.14 49.89 -0.61
C LEU A 172 -27.11 48.88 -1.17
N ALA A 173 -26.55 49.20 -2.33
CA ALA A 173 -25.53 48.36 -2.98
C ALA A 173 -24.22 48.23 -2.16
N LYS A 174 -23.98 49.11 -1.19
CA LYS A 174 -22.81 49.09 -0.28
C LYS A 174 -23.05 48.27 1.02
N GLY A 175 -24.26 47.82 1.25
CA GLY A 175 -24.63 46.97 2.39
C GLY A 175 -24.79 47.71 3.72
N GLY A 176 -26.01 47.76 4.24
CA GLY A 176 -26.21 48.03 5.66
C GLY A 176 -26.94 49.27 6.11
N MET A 177 -27.80 49.86 5.28
CA MET A 177 -28.64 51.00 5.71
C MET A 177 -30.14 50.69 5.74
N ALA A 178 -30.83 51.25 6.71
CA ALA A 178 -32.29 51.29 6.72
C ALA A 178 -32.80 52.21 5.59
N ILE A 179 -33.76 51.71 4.79
CA ILE A 179 -34.34 52.44 3.69
C ILE A 179 -35.73 52.93 4.07
N THR A 180 -36.04 54.15 3.74
CA THR A 180 -37.40 54.68 3.82
C THR A 180 -38.07 54.50 2.46
N ILE A 181 -39.18 53.73 2.43
CA ILE A 181 -39.96 53.46 1.23
C ILE A 181 -41.24 54.31 1.25
N LYS A 182 -41.54 54.96 0.12
CA LYS A 182 -42.82 55.62 -0.10
C LYS A 182 -43.61 54.84 -1.13
N SER A 183 -44.91 54.62 -0.85
CA SER A 183 -45.81 54.01 -1.81
C SER A 183 -46.08 54.97 -2.97
N VAL A 184 -45.96 54.47 -4.20
CA VAL A 184 -46.22 55.28 -5.43
C VAL A 184 -47.71 55.40 -5.68
N GLN A 185 -48.52 54.39 -5.31
CA GLN A 185 -49.96 54.40 -5.49
C GLN A 185 -50.70 54.42 -4.14
N PRO A 186 -51.60 55.39 -3.91
CA PRO A 186 -52.41 55.42 -2.69
C PRO A 186 -53.29 54.17 -2.57
N GLY A 187 -53.18 53.50 -1.43
CA GLY A 187 -53.97 52.28 -1.12
C GLY A 187 -53.30 50.98 -1.47
N MET A 188 -52.08 50.99 -2.09
CA MET A 188 -51.26 49.81 -2.27
C MET A 188 -50.05 49.85 -1.36
N GLU A 189 -49.72 48.73 -0.76
CA GLU A 189 -48.58 48.58 0.16
C GLU A 189 -47.26 48.57 -0.59
N ALA A 190 -46.29 49.38 -0.13
CA ALA A 190 -44.91 49.36 -0.66
C ALA A 190 -44.16 48.23 -0.03
N LYS A 191 -43.53 47.36 -0.82
CA LYS A 191 -42.74 46.22 -0.35
C LYS A 191 -41.36 46.22 -0.97
N VAL A 192 -40.39 45.94 -0.12
CA VAL A 192 -39.01 45.60 -0.55
C VAL A 192 -38.71 44.21 -0.01
N TYR A 193 -38.34 43.33 -0.89
CA TYR A 193 -37.91 41.98 -0.49
C TYR A 193 -36.72 41.53 -1.34
N ARG A 194 -35.88 40.73 -0.73
CA ARG A 194 -34.73 40.17 -1.38
C ARG A 194 -35.07 38.79 -1.92
N ILE A 195 -34.87 38.59 -3.22
CA ILE A 195 -34.95 37.27 -3.83
C ILE A 195 -33.58 36.68 -3.75
N ALA A 196 -33.37 35.71 -2.85
CA ALA A 196 -32.21 34.92 -2.77
C ALA A 196 -32.59 33.45 -3.06
N SER A 197 -31.74 32.72 -3.69
CA SER A 197 -31.90 31.25 -3.79
C SER A 197 -31.87 30.64 -2.39
N GLU A 198 -32.85 29.79 -2.05
CA GLU A 198 -32.82 29.07 -0.78
C GLU A 198 -31.66 28.07 -0.82
N LEU A 199 -30.66 28.31 0.03
CA LEU A 199 -29.51 27.43 0.16
C LEU A 199 -29.88 26.25 1.06
N ASN A 200 -30.41 25.17 0.48
CA ASN A 200 -30.64 23.93 1.23
C ASN A 200 -29.35 23.10 1.35
N GLN A 201 -28.39 23.59 2.15
CA GLN A 201 -27.08 22.98 2.36
C GLN A 201 -27.16 21.59 3.00
N THR A 202 -28.17 21.34 3.84
CA THR A 202 -28.33 20.07 4.55
C THR A 202 -28.63 18.92 3.59
N ASN A 203 -29.57 19.10 2.67
CA ASN A 203 -29.91 18.06 1.70
C ASN A 203 -28.74 17.80 0.73
N THR A 204 -28.06 18.87 0.31
CA THR A 204 -26.86 18.73 -0.54
C THR A 204 -25.75 17.96 0.17
N GLN A 205 -25.52 18.25 1.46
CA GLN A 205 -24.53 17.54 2.26
C GLN A 205 -24.86 16.04 2.39
N THR A 206 -26.14 15.71 2.65
CA THR A 206 -26.57 14.31 2.74
C THR A 206 -26.27 13.54 1.43
N ILE A 207 -26.54 14.17 0.27
CA ILE A 207 -26.24 13.55 -1.03
C ILE A 207 -24.72 13.34 -1.20
N VAL A 208 -23.90 14.32 -0.82
CA VAL A 208 -22.43 14.19 -0.90
C VAL A 208 -21.96 13.07 0.02
N ASP A 209 -22.46 13.02 1.26
CA ASP A 209 -22.10 11.97 2.23
C ASP A 209 -22.48 10.58 1.71
N ASP A 210 -23.67 10.41 1.11
CA ASP A 210 -24.10 9.14 0.50
C ASP A 210 -23.21 8.73 -0.68
N LEU A 211 -22.78 9.70 -1.51
CA LEU A 211 -21.86 9.44 -2.63
C LEU A 211 -20.46 9.10 -2.13
N GLU A 212 -20.00 9.74 -1.05
CA GLU A 212 -18.72 9.42 -0.41
C GLU A 212 -18.72 8.00 0.16
N ASP A 213 -19.76 7.62 0.85
CA ASP A 213 -19.93 6.25 1.37
C ASP A 213 -19.96 5.22 0.23
N ALA A 214 -20.63 5.56 -0.87
CA ALA A 214 -20.69 4.69 -2.04
C ALA A 214 -19.32 4.47 -2.69
N TYR A 215 -18.53 5.53 -2.95
CA TYR A 215 -17.22 5.36 -3.59
C TYR A 215 -16.23 4.66 -2.66
N LEU A 216 -16.24 4.94 -1.36
CA LEU A 216 -15.39 4.24 -0.39
C LEU A 216 -15.71 2.75 -0.33
N THR A 217 -17.00 2.40 -0.34
CA THR A 217 -17.46 1.00 -0.35
C THR A 217 -17.03 0.28 -1.63
N ILE A 218 -17.22 0.89 -2.81
CA ILE A 218 -16.82 0.31 -4.09
C ILE A 218 -15.30 0.15 -4.17
N CYS A 219 -14.54 1.13 -3.69
CA CYS A 219 -13.09 1.06 -3.61
C CYS A 219 -12.58 0.11 -2.51
N GLY A 220 -13.44 -0.41 -1.65
CA GLY A 220 -13.06 -1.25 -0.51
C GLY A 220 -12.22 -0.49 0.52
N MET A 221 -12.39 0.83 0.60
CA MET A 221 -11.67 1.68 1.55
C MET A 221 -12.47 1.85 2.84
N PRO A 222 -11.78 1.98 4.01
CA PRO A 222 -12.46 2.22 5.27
C PRO A 222 -13.09 3.62 5.29
N ASN A 223 -14.34 3.70 5.72
CA ASN A 223 -15.01 4.97 5.98
C ASN A 223 -14.63 5.48 7.38
N ARG A 224 -13.91 6.61 7.44
CA ARG A 224 -13.51 7.25 8.71
C ARG A 224 -14.60 8.10 9.34
N ASN A 225 -15.67 8.42 8.60
CA ASN A 225 -16.78 9.26 9.06
C ASN A 225 -17.83 8.48 9.86
N GLY A 226 -17.73 7.15 9.92
CA GLY A 226 -18.58 6.30 10.73
C GLY A 226 -18.35 6.55 12.22
N GLY A 227 -19.21 7.33 12.84
CA GLY A 227 -19.18 7.89 14.19
C GLY A 227 -18.32 7.19 15.25
N SER A 228 -17.52 7.95 15.96
CA SER A 228 -16.72 7.45 17.07
C SER A 228 -17.61 7.15 18.28
N SER A 229 -17.79 5.87 18.61
CA SER A 229 -18.28 5.48 19.94
C SER A 229 -17.08 5.37 20.87
N THR A 230 -17.05 6.12 21.95
CA THR A 230 -15.98 6.12 22.96
C THR A 230 -15.90 4.82 23.77
N SER A 231 -16.83 3.87 23.57
CA SER A 231 -16.90 2.61 24.29
C SER A 231 -16.51 1.38 23.47
N ASP A 232 -16.17 1.53 22.19
CA ASP A 232 -15.86 0.40 21.33
C ASP A 232 -14.44 -0.14 21.59
N THR A 233 -14.31 -1.44 21.67
CA THR A 233 -12.99 -2.10 21.66
C THR A 233 -12.33 -1.90 20.29
N GLY A 234 -10.99 -1.78 20.25
CA GLY A 234 -10.26 -1.52 19.01
C GLY A 234 -10.59 -2.47 17.85
N GLN A 235 -11.04 -3.71 18.14
CA GLN A 235 -11.49 -4.66 17.12
C GLN A 235 -12.86 -4.29 16.53
N ALA A 236 -13.81 -3.84 17.36
CA ALA A 236 -15.12 -3.41 16.88
C ALA A 236 -15.02 -2.21 15.93
N VAL A 237 -14.10 -1.28 16.22
CA VAL A 237 -13.79 -0.13 15.34
C VAL A 237 -13.26 -0.59 13.99
N ILE A 238 -12.30 -1.53 13.96
CA ILE A 238 -11.71 -2.06 12.72
C ILE A 238 -12.78 -2.73 11.84
N TYR A 239 -13.69 -3.52 12.42
CA TYR A 239 -14.74 -4.17 11.66
C TYR A 239 -15.81 -3.18 11.17
N ARG A 240 -16.19 -2.21 11.99
CA ARG A 240 -17.17 -1.18 11.64
C ARG A 240 -16.66 -0.28 10.51
N ASP A 241 -15.39 0.14 10.56
CA ASP A 241 -14.82 1.13 9.65
C ASP A 241 -14.41 0.55 8.28
N GLY A 242 -14.76 -0.72 7.98
CA GLY A 242 -14.51 -1.32 6.66
C GLY A 242 -13.08 -1.78 6.39
N TRP A 243 -12.20 -1.81 7.40
CA TRP A 243 -10.82 -2.30 7.26
C TRP A 243 -10.73 -3.76 6.80
N SER A 244 -11.75 -4.57 7.11
CA SER A 244 -11.83 -5.96 6.62
C SER A 244 -11.96 -6.05 5.10
N SER A 245 -12.69 -5.10 4.49
CA SER A 245 -12.82 -5.01 3.03
C SER A 245 -11.50 -4.60 2.38
N ALA A 246 -10.80 -3.61 2.96
CA ALA A 246 -9.47 -3.21 2.52
C ALA A 246 -8.45 -4.36 2.59
N GLU A 247 -8.49 -5.13 3.69
CA GLU A 247 -7.63 -6.31 3.87
C GLU A 247 -7.94 -7.42 2.85
N SER A 248 -9.23 -7.68 2.58
CA SER A 248 -9.64 -8.66 1.57
C SER A 248 -9.16 -8.25 0.18
N ARG A 249 -9.34 -6.98 -0.19
CA ARG A 249 -8.89 -6.44 -1.46
C ARG A 249 -7.36 -6.51 -1.62
N ALA A 250 -6.63 -6.17 -0.56
CA ALA A 250 -5.18 -6.30 -0.55
C ALA A 250 -4.73 -7.74 -0.78
N LYS A 251 -5.40 -8.74 -0.17
CA LYS A 251 -5.13 -10.17 -0.40
C LYS A 251 -5.37 -10.62 -1.83
N ASP A 252 -6.36 -10.06 -2.50
CA ASP A 252 -6.62 -10.38 -3.91
C ASP A 252 -5.54 -9.76 -4.81
N THR A 253 -5.12 -8.54 -4.53
CA THR A 253 -4.01 -7.88 -5.24
C THR A 253 -2.67 -8.59 -5.01
N GLU A 254 -2.42 -9.16 -3.82
CA GLU A 254 -1.22 -9.96 -3.57
C GLU A 254 -1.04 -11.11 -4.55
N LYS A 255 -2.10 -11.79 -4.92
CA LYS A 255 -2.03 -12.94 -5.85
C LYS A 255 -1.56 -12.51 -7.24
N THR A 256 -2.03 -11.36 -7.73
CA THR A 256 -1.60 -10.80 -9.01
C THR A 256 -0.17 -10.30 -8.93
N TRP A 257 0.18 -9.65 -7.83
CA TRP A 257 1.54 -9.18 -7.55
C TRP A 257 2.52 -10.35 -7.46
N GLU A 258 2.22 -11.39 -6.67
CA GLU A 258 3.07 -12.58 -6.53
C GLU A 258 3.40 -13.22 -7.88
N ARG A 259 2.42 -13.31 -8.80
CA ARG A 259 2.65 -13.83 -10.15
C ARG A 259 3.69 -13.02 -10.91
N SER A 260 3.59 -11.69 -10.88
CA SER A 260 4.52 -10.79 -11.54
C SER A 260 5.88 -10.77 -10.84
N GLU A 261 5.90 -10.82 -9.52
CA GLU A 261 7.13 -10.90 -8.71
C GLU A 261 7.93 -12.18 -8.98
N ARG A 262 7.25 -13.31 -9.21
CA ARG A 262 7.93 -14.54 -9.63
C ARG A 262 8.56 -14.43 -11.03
N GLU A 263 7.96 -13.66 -11.92
CA GLU A 263 8.56 -13.37 -13.24
C GLU A 263 9.77 -12.45 -13.09
N PHE A 264 9.68 -11.41 -12.29
CA PHE A 264 10.78 -10.52 -11.92
C PHE A 264 11.95 -11.30 -11.29
N LEU A 265 11.68 -12.11 -10.26
CA LEU A 265 12.71 -12.93 -9.60
C LEU A 265 13.38 -13.92 -10.55
N ARG A 266 12.65 -14.45 -11.53
CA ARG A 266 13.23 -15.32 -12.57
C ARG A 266 14.29 -14.60 -13.38
N LEU A 267 14.06 -13.33 -13.75
CA LEU A 267 15.01 -12.48 -14.46
C LEU A 267 16.25 -12.20 -13.61
N VAL A 268 16.06 -11.74 -12.38
CA VAL A 268 17.15 -11.44 -11.45
C VAL A 268 18.00 -12.68 -11.18
N LEU A 269 17.38 -13.82 -10.88
CA LEU A 269 18.12 -15.07 -10.65
C LEU A 269 18.86 -15.58 -11.88
N TYR A 270 18.32 -15.33 -13.09
CA TYR A 270 19.04 -15.65 -14.31
C TYR A 270 20.30 -14.82 -14.44
N ILE A 271 20.21 -13.50 -14.25
CA ILE A 271 21.36 -12.59 -14.30
C ILE A 271 22.39 -12.97 -13.23
N CYS A 272 21.98 -13.16 -11.98
CA CYS A 272 22.87 -13.56 -10.88
C CYS A 272 23.57 -14.90 -11.12
N ARG A 273 22.97 -15.83 -11.86
CA ARG A 273 23.61 -17.10 -12.22
C ARG A 273 24.65 -16.96 -13.31
N GLU A 274 24.42 -16.10 -14.29
CA GLU A 274 25.40 -15.80 -15.35
C GLU A 274 26.65 -15.10 -14.79
N THR A 275 26.50 -14.30 -13.72
CA THR A 275 27.62 -13.68 -13.00
C THR A 275 28.31 -14.64 -12.03
N GLY A 276 27.74 -15.82 -11.75
CA GLY A 276 28.31 -16.85 -10.89
C GLY A 276 28.07 -16.70 -9.40
N ASP A 277 27.33 -15.67 -8.96
CA ASP A 277 27.20 -15.31 -7.54
C ASP A 277 26.12 -16.09 -6.76
N LEU A 278 25.05 -16.54 -7.43
CA LEU A 278 23.92 -17.16 -6.76
C LEU A 278 23.46 -18.45 -7.43
N GLY A 279 23.56 -19.57 -6.69
CA GLY A 279 23.04 -20.89 -7.10
C GLY A 279 21.55 -21.13 -6.75
N LEU A 280 20.79 -20.09 -6.39
CA LEU A 280 19.38 -20.21 -6.01
C LEU A 280 18.47 -20.53 -7.20
N GLN A 281 17.43 -21.34 -6.92
CA GLN A 281 16.33 -21.58 -7.86
C GLN A 281 15.08 -20.82 -7.41
N LEU A 282 14.17 -20.55 -8.34
CA LEU A 282 12.92 -19.85 -8.05
C LEU A 282 12.04 -20.63 -7.04
N SER A 283 12.19 -21.95 -6.95
CA SER A 283 11.53 -22.80 -5.95
C SER A 283 11.99 -22.54 -4.51
N ASP A 284 13.20 -22.01 -4.34
CA ASP A 284 13.82 -21.78 -3.03
C ASP A 284 13.40 -20.43 -2.42
N ILE A 285 12.63 -19.64 -3.17
CA ILE A 285 12.24 -18.28 -2.81
C ILE A 285 10.72 -18.19 -2.75
N LYS A 286 10.25 -17.65 -1.64
CA LYS A 286 8.84 -17.28 -1.45
C LYS A 286 8.77 -15.80 -1.09
N PRO A 287 8.14 -14.94 -1.93
CA PRO A 287 7.87 -13.57 -1.55
C PRO A 287 6.92 -13.52 -0.35
N GLU A 288 7.23 -12.71 0.63
CA GLU A 288 6.37 -12.46 1.78
C GLU A 288 5.89 -11.01 1.77
N PHE A 289 4.58 -10.85 1.88
CA PHE A 289 3.95 -9.53 1.95
C PHE A 289 3.72 -9.17 3.40
N THR A 290 4.50 -8.20 3.91
CA THR A 290 4.34 -7.69 5.26
C THR A 290 3.34 -6.55 5.27
N ARG A 291 2.28 -6.66 6.07
CA ARG A 291 1.31 -5.60 6.28
C ARG A 291 1.45 -5.03 7.68
N LYS A 292 1.29 -3.71 7.81
CA LYS A 292 1.04 -3.11 9.12
C LYS A 292 -0.32 -3.62 9.60
N ASN A 293 -0.28 -4.68 10.39
CA ASN A 293 -1.48 -5.28 10.92
C ASN A 293 -2.08 -4.33 11.96
N LEU A 294 -3.17 -3.68 11.60
CA LEU A 294 -3.96 -2.85 12.51
C LEU A 294 -4.71 -3.67 13.57
N SER A 295 -4.72 -5.01 13.43
CA SER A 295 -5.25 -5.87 14.45
C SER A 295 -4.35 -5.77 15.69
N ASN A 296 -5.01 -5.60 16.83
CA ASN A 296 -4.42 -5.37 18.15
C ASN A 296 -3.27 -6.37 18.42
N ILE A 297 -2.01 -5.89 18.32
CA ILE A 297 -0.79 -6.67 18.61
C ILE A 297 -0.90 -7.31 20.00
N GLN A 298 -1.50 -6.58 20.95
CA GLN A 298 -1.73 -7.06 22.30
C GLN A 298 -2.66 -8.29 22.34
N SER A 299 -3.75 -8.27 21.58
CA SER A 299 -4.68 -9.42 21.48
C SER A 299 -4.00 -10.63 20.86
N LYS A 300 -3.19 -10.43 19.83
CA LYS A 300 -2.42 -11.52 19.19
C LYS A 300 -1.34 -12.10 20.11
N ALA A 301 -0.64 -11.23 20.84
CA ALA A 301 0.34 -11.66 21.84
C ALA A 301 -0.34 -12.45 22.98
N GLN A 302 -1.53 -12.03 23.38
CA GLN A 302 -2.32 -12.76 24.37
C GLN A 302 -2.77 -14.13 23.86
N VAL A 303 -3.27 -14.23 22.63
CA VAL A 303 -3.63 -15.51 21.98
C VAL A 303 -2.41 -16.43 21.90
N LEU A 304 -1.24 -15.92 21.51
CA LEU A 304 0.00 -16.69 21.48
C LEU A 304 0.35 -17.23 22.87
N ALA A 305 0.31 -16.37 23.90
CA ALA A 305 0.60 -16.76 25.28
C ALA A 305 -0.38 -17.83 25.80
N GLU A 306 -1.68 -17.68 25.54
CA GLU A 306 -2.71 -18.63 25.92
C GLU A 306 -2.53 -19.99 25.23
N MET A 307 -2.19 -19.98 23.94
CA MET A 307 -1.92 -21.21 23.18
C MET A 307 -0.65 -21.91 23.65
N LEU A 308 0.43 -21.17 23.95
CA LEU A 308 1.68 -21.72 24.46
C LEU A 308 1.53 -22.31 25.88
N ASN A 309 0.65 -21.75 26.70
CA ASN A 309 0.34 -22.28 28.03
C ASN A 309 -0.52 -23.55 28.01
N ASN A 310 -1.10 -23.91 26.87
CA ASN A 310 -1.91 -25.14 26.73
C ASN A 310 -1.05 -26.30 26.30
N SER A 311 -0.79 -27.23 27.21
CA SER A 311 0.05 -28.40 26.97
C SER A 311 -0.44 -29.34 25.85
N LYS A 312 -1.68 -29.21 25.39
CA LYS A 312 -2.26 -29.97 24.27
C LYS A 312 -1.98 -29.38 22.90
N ILE A 313 -1.50 -28.15 22.85
CA ILE A 313 -1.23 -27.44 21.60
C ILE A 313 0.27 -27.43 21.34
N HIS A 314 0.68 -27.93 20.19
CA HIS A 314 2.09 -27.88 19.79
C HIS A 314 2.54 -26.42 19.60
N PRO A 315 3.68 -25.96 20.16
CA PRO A 315 4.13 -24.57 20.08
C PRO A 315 4.19 -24.03 18.64
N LYS A 316 4.60 -24.81 17.65
CA LYS A 316 4.60 -24.39 16.24
C LYS A 316 3.23 -23.91 15.76
N LEU A 317 2.14 -24.57 16.20
CA LEU A 317 0.78 -24.15 15.86
C LEU A 317 0.41 -22.82 16.51
N ALA A 318 0.87 -22.57 17.74
CA ALA A 318 0.65 -21.28 18.41
C ALA A 318 1.27 -20.13 17.64
N PHE A 319 2.50 -20.28 17.13
CA PHE A 319 3.14 -19.28 16.28
C PHE A 319 2.40 -19.09 14.95
N GLN A 320 1.94 -20.17 14.31
CA GLN A 320 1.20 -20.08 13.03
C GLN A 320 -0.14 -19.38 13.18
N TYR A 321 -0.94 -19.73 14.19
CA TYR A 321 -2.32 -19.24 14.34
C TYR A 321 -2.44 -17.91 15.10
N SER A 322 -1.43 -17.50 15.86
CA SER A 322 -1.44 -16.19 16.54
C SER A 322 -1.48 -15.02 15.57
N GLY A 323 -0.93 -15.20 14.37
CA GLY A 323 -0.81 -14.14 13.37
C GLY A 323 0.03 -12.93 13.82
N LEU A 324 0.92 -13.13 14.82
CA LEU A 324 1.78 -12.08 15.38
C LEU A 324 3.02 -11.85 14.51
N PHE A 325 3.56 -12.89 13.92
CA PHE A 325 4.79 -12.90 13.14
C PHE A 325 4.52 -12.99 11.64
N SER A 326 5.32 -12.30 10.85
CA SER A 326 5.28 -12.38 9.38
C SER A 326 5.71 -13.75 8.89
N ASP A 327 6.79 -14.31 9.48
CA ASP A 327 7.24 -15.69 9.30
C ASP A 327 7.10 -16.46 10.61
N PRO A 328 5.99 -17.19 10.81
CA PRO A 328 5.76 -17.99 12.01
C PRO A 328 6.73 -19.18 12.15
N GLU A 329 7.23 -19.72 11.04
CA GLU A 329 8.16 -20.85 11.07
C GLU A 329 9.54 -20.42 11.54
N GLU A 330 10.04 -19.31 11.00
CA GLU A 330 11.30 -18.73 11.42
C GLU A 330 11.24 -18.22 12.87
N ALA A 331 10.14 -17.55 13.25
CA ALA A 331 9.93 -17.12 14.63
C ALA A 331 9.90 -18.27 15.62
N TYR A 332 9.27 -19.40 15.26
CA TYR A 332 9.29 -20.62 16.06
C TYR A 332 10.70 -21.22 16.14
N ARG A 333 11.45 -21.27 15.04
CA ARG A 333 12.82 -21.78 14.99
C ARG A 333 13.75 -21.01 15.91
N ILE A 334 13.73 -19.66 15.82
CA ILE A 334 14.54 -18.78 16.67
C ILE A 334 14.17 -18.98 18.16
N SER A 335 12.86 -19.01 18.45
CA SER A 335 12.38 -19.20 19.83
C SER A 335 12.75 -20.55 20.41
N SER A 336 12.69 -21.61 19.60
CA SER A 336 13.09 -22.96 20.01
C SER A 336 14.58 -23.06 20.28
N GLN A 337 15.41 -22.50 19.41
CA GLN A 337 16.87 -22.45 19.61
C GLN A 337 17.23 -21.69 20.90
N TYR A 338 16.59 -20.54 21.14
CA TYR A 338 16.81 -19.79 22.37
C TYR A 338 16.40 -20.58 23.62
N ALA A 339 15.26 -21.26 23.58
CA ALA A 339 14.80 -22.10 24.71
C ALA A 339 15.77 -23.24 25.00
N GLU A 340 16.28 -23.94 23.97
CA GLU A 340 17.29 -24.98 24.11
C GLU A 340 18.60 -24.44 24.72
N GLU A 341 19.06 -23.27 24.27
CA GLU A 341 20.25 -22.63 24.84
C GLU A 341 20.08 -22.27 26.32
N GLN A 342 18.92 -21.76 26.71
CA GLN A 342 18.60 -21.44 28.10
C GLN A 342 18.55 -22.71 28.93
N GLN A 343 17.94 -23.78 28.44
CA GLN A 343 17.88 -25.06 29.12
C GLN A 343 19.28 -25.65 29.34
N ARG A 344 20.15 -25.62 28.33
CA ARG A 344 21.56 -26.06 28.45
C ARG A 344 22.35 -25.24 29.44
N LYS A 345 22.13 -23.92 29.50
CA LYS A 345 22.76 -23.07 30.52
C LYS A 345 22.29 -23.38 31.91
N MET A 346 21.01 -23.65 32.10
CA MET A 346 20.42 -24.01 33.38
C MET A 346 20.92 -25.38 33.84
N GLU A 347 20.98 -26.37 32.94
CA GLU A 347 21.54 -27.71 33.25
C GLU A 347 23.03 -27.62 33.65
N ARG A 348 23.83 -26.78 33.00
CA ARG A 348 25.23 -26.54 33.38
C ARG A 348 25.34 -25.91 34.75
N SER A 349 24.55 -24.86 35.03
CA SER A 349 24.53 -24.20 36.35
C SER A 349 24.16 -25.18 37.47
N LEU A 350 23.11 -25.99 37.27
CA LEU A 350 22.71 -27.04 38.23
C LEU A 350 23.80 -28.10 38.43
N ARG A 351 24.49 -28.50 37.38
CA ARG A 351 25.59 -29.47 37.47
C ARG A 351 26.79 -28.89 38.24
N ASP A 352 27.09 -27.59 38.02
CA ASP A 352 28.17 -26.92 38.72
C ASP A 352 27.84 -26.72 40.22
N GLU A 353 26.59 -26.39 40.56
CA GLU A 353 26.10 -26.31 41.95
C GLU A 353 26.15 -27.69 42.65
N LEU A 354 25.75 -28.76 41.96
CA LEU A 354 25.83 -30.11 42.49
C LEU A 354 27.28 -30.60 42.73
N ASN A 355 28.20 -30.25 41.84
CA ASN A 355 29.63 -30.56 42.01
C ASN A 355 30.21 -29.72 43.17
N THR A 356 29.90 -28.46 43.31
CA THR A 356 30.36 -27.61 44.41
C THR A 356 29.87 -28.10 45.77
N ASN A 357 28.59 -28.55 45.84
CA ASN A 357 28.02 -29.13 47.05
C ASN A 357 28.64 -30.51 47.40
N ARG A 358 29.06 -31.26 46.37
CA ARG A 358 29.74 -32.56 46.59
C ARG A 358 31.14 -32.37 47.13
N ASP A 359 31.90 -31.39 46.61
CA ASP A 359 33.24 -31.06 47.07
C ASP A 359 33.22 -30.47 48.50
N THR A 360 32.22 -29.65 48.84
CA THR A 360 32.01 -29.16 50.20
C THR A 360 31.66 -30.24 51.20
N ASN A 361 30.87 -31.23 50.81
CA ASN A 361 30.55 -32.38 51.68
C ASN A 361 31.77 -33.32 51.89
N ILE A 362 32.60 -33.56 50.87
CA ILE A 362 33.82 -34.35 50.96
C ILE A 362 34.80 -33.68 51.93
N THR A 363 34.98 -32.32 51.84
CA THR A 363 35.86 -31.58 52.73
C THR A 363 35.34 -31.53 54.20
N VAL A 364 34.04 -31.63 54.42
CA VAL A 364 33.45 -31.74 55.78
C VAL A 364 33.61 -33.13 56.36
N GLU A 365 33.49 -34.22 55.56
CA GLU A 365 33.75 -35.60 56.00
C GLU A 365 35.24 -35.84 56.27
N GLU A 366 36.17 -35.30 55.46
CA GLU A 366 37.61 -35.35 55.74
C GLU A 366 38.00 -34.63 57.04
N ARG A 367 37.42 -33.44 57.29
CA ARG A 367 37.65 -32.74 58.57
C ARG A 367 37.11 -33.46 59.80
N ASN A 368 35.96 -34.15 59.66
CA ASN A 368 35.41 -34.93 60.78
C ASN A 368 36.17 -36.23 61.03
N ASN A 369 36.81 -36.86 60.04
CA ASN A 369 37.66 -38.01 60.21
C ASN A 369 39.02 -37.61 60.81
N ASP A 370 39.59 -36.45 60.54
CA ASP A 370 40.85 -35.98 61.15
C ASP A 370 40.69 -35.64 62.69
N VAL A 371 39.47 -35.27 63.13
CA VAL A 371 39.17 -34.95 64.52
C VAL A 371 38.96 -36.25 65.34
N SER A 372 38.56 -37.40 64.72
CA SER A 372 38.35 -38.65 65.37
C SER A 372 39.60 -39.53 65.53
N VAL A 373 40.76 -39.15 65.02
CA VAL A 373 42.06 -39.91 65.14
C VAL A 373 42.99 -39.25 66.16
N SER A 374 42.56 -38.13 66.83
CA SER A 374 43.35 -37.42 67.85
C SER A 374 42.77 -37.49 69.28
N GLU A 375 41.98 -38.58 69.60
CA GLU A 375 41.67 -38.92 70.99
C GLU A 375 42.31 -40.28 71.39
#